data_6cbac9d5d8ec7fa39e9de323ecd9a6a8
#
_entry.id   6cbac9d5d8ec7fa39e9de323ecd9a6a8
#
_cell.length_a   1.000
_cell.length_b   1.000
_cell.length_c   1.000
_cell.angle_alpha   90.00
_cell.angle_beta   90.00
_cell.angle_gamma   90.00
#
_symmetry.space_group_name_H-M   'P 1'
#
loop_
_entity.id
_entity.type
_entity.pdbx_description
1 polymer ?
#
loop_
_entity_poly.entity_id
_entity_poly.type
_entity_poly.pdbx_seq_one_letter_code
_entity_poly.pdbx_strand_id
1 'polypeptide(L)'
;GIAYKQQGKQPAIKLGLNYFGVKMAAMVSEVEALLAASPDPNNKLLLVHCWRGGMRSAGVAWLLDLYGYTIYTLAGGYKAYRNWVLAQFTIPYQCKVLGGFTGSGKTETLHALQALKEPIIDLEGLAHHKGSAFGNLGQPMQPSQEQFENILAQLLFKIHTEHAYVWVEDESRRIGLVNIPAPLFEQMRKSKVY
;
A
#
# COMPACT_ATOMS: atom_id res chain seq x y z
N GLY A 1 9.69 24.83 2.50
CA GLY A 1 11.07 24.46 2.17
C GLY A 1 12.00 25.65 2.05
N ILE A 2 11.79 26.54 1.06
CA ILE A 2 12.66 27.69 0.77
C ILE A 2 12.69 28.68 1.97
N ALA A 3 11.55 29.15 2.43
CA ALA A 3 11.47 30.08 3.56
C ALA A 3 12.13 29.52 4.83
N TYR A 4 12.01 28.20 5.11
CA TYR A 4 12.68 27.56 6.23
C TYR A 4 14.20 27.60 6.12
N LYS A 5 14.75 27.36 4.92
CA LYS A 5 16.19 27.41 4.68
C LYS A 5 16.77 28.82 4.73
N GLN A 6 16.03 29.82 4.28
CA GLN A 6 16.50 31.21 4.15
C GLN A 6 16.21 32.08 5.40
N GLN A 7 15.09 31.85 6.07
CA GLN A 7 14.58 32.71 7.13
C GLN A 7 14.39 32.00 8.48
N GLY A 8 14.58 30.69 8.52
CA GLY A 8 14.43 29.90 9.73
C GLY A 8 12.99 29.39 9.98
N LYS A 9 12.79 28.77 11.15
CA LYS A 9 11.58 28.02 11.48
C LYS A 9 10.33 28.91 11.62
N GLN A 10 10.44 29.98 12.42
CA GLN A 10 9.27 30.80 12.75
C GLN A 10 8.67 31.55 11.53
N PRO A 11 9.46 32.26 10.70
CA PRO A 11 8.94 32.87 9.48
C PRO A 11 8.31 31.88 8.52
N ALA A 12 8.90 30.68 8.40
CA ALA A 12 8.34 29.63 7.55
C ALA A 12 7.00 29.10 8.06
N ILE A 13 6.82 28.98 9.39
CA ILE A 13 5.53 28.63 10.00
C ILE A 13 4.51 29.74 9.74
N LYS A 14 4.86 31.01 9.99
CA LYS A 14 3.95 32.14 9.76
C LYS A 14 3.47 32.22 8.30
N LEU A 15 4.37 32.02 7.35
CA LEU A 15 4.02 31.91 5.93
C LEU A 15 3.07 30.73 5.69
N GLY A 16 3.35 29.56 6.30
CA GLY A 16 2.51 28.37 6.22
C GLY A 16 1.10 28.58 6.74
N LEU A 17 0.94 29.32 7.84
CA LEU A 17 -0.37 29.67 8.43
C LEU A 17 -1.21 30.53 7.49
N ASN A 18 -0.62 31.48 6.75
CA ASN A 18 -1.33 32.27 5.75
C ASN A 18 -1.96 31.40 4.65
N TYR A 19 -1.25 30.35 4.20
CA TYR A 19 -1.80 29.41 3.22
C TYR A 19 -2.81 28.43 3.83
N PHE A 20 -2.55 27.98 5.05
CA PHE A 20 -3.40 27.00 5.74
C PHE A 20 -4.76 27.63 6.10
N GLY A 21 -4.77 28.84 6.69
CA GLY A 21 -5.99 29.50 7.12
C GLY A 21 -7.01 29.69 5.99
N VAL A 22 -6.53 30.13 4.82
CA VAL A 22 -7.40 30.31 3.62
C VAL A 22 -8.00 29.00 3.13
N LYS A 23 -7.35 27.87 3.37
CA LYS A 23 -7.76 26.55 2.86
C LYS A 23 -8.54 25.71 3.87
N MET A 24 -8.65 26.13 5.12
CA MET A 24 -9.23 25.29 6.18
C MET A 24 -10.65 24.81 5.86
N ALA A 25 -11.54 25.72 5.45
CA ALA A 25 -12.92 25.36 5.10
C ALA A 25 -12.97 24.40 3.88
N ALA A 26 -12.16 24.68 2.85
CA ALA A 26 -12.09 23.82 1.67
C ALA A 26 -11.58 22.41 2.01
N MET A 27 -10.59 22.27 2.90
CA MET A 27 -10.09 20.97 3.35
C MET A 27 -11.16 20.15 4.08
N VAL A 28 -11.99 20.79 4.87
CA VAL A 28 -13.13 20.13 5.53
C VAL A 28 -14.13 19.63 4.49
N SER A 29 -14.55 20.52 3.57
CA SER A 29 -15.49 20.15 2.50
C SER A 29 -14.96 19.01 1.58
N GLU A 30 -13.67 18.99 1.29
CA GLU A 30 -13.05 17.88 0.54
C GLU A 30 -13.16 16.56 1.31
N VAL A 31 -12.95 16.56 2.62
CA VAL A 31 -13.09 15.36 3.46
C VAL A 31 -14.55 14.92 3.55
N GLU A 32 -15.50 15.84 3.70
CA GLU A 32 -16.94 15.55 3.66
C GLU A 32 -17.33 14.86 2.35
N ALA A 33 -16.87 15.39 1.21
CA ALA A 33 -17.14 14.81 -0.10
C ALA A 33 -16.54 13.41 -0.25
N LEU A 34 -15.31 13.19 0.24
CA LEU A 34 -14.67 11.87 0.22
C LEU A 34 -15.42 10.86 1.08
N LEU A 35 -15.89 11.26 2.26
CA LEU A 35 -16.68 10.38 3.14
C LEU A 35 -18.05 10.08 2.56
N ALA A 36 -18.72 11.06 1.96
CA ALA A 36 -20.01 10.86 1.31
C ALA A 36 -19.93 9.85 0.14
N ALA A 37 -18.79 9.78 -0.55
CA ALA A 37 -18.50 8.83 -1.62
C ALA A 37 -17.96 7.47 -1.13
N SER A 38 -17.71 7.31 0.17
CA SER A 38 -17.17 6.08 0.75
C SER A 38 -18.27 5.01 0.95
N PRO A 39 -17.89 3.71 1.04
CA PRO A 39 -18.83 2.64 1.38
C PRO A 39 -19.52 2.81 2.74
N ASP A 40 -18.91 3.55 3.66
CA ASP A 40 -19.46 3.90 4.97
C ASP A 40 -19.39 5.41 5.19
N PRO A 41 -20.39 6.19 4.72
CA PRO A 41 -20.41 7.64 4.85
C PRO A 41 -20.52 8.15 6.31
N ASN A 42 -20.98 7.30 7.23
CA ASN A 42 -21.11 7.63 8.66
C ASN A 42 -19.82 7.39 9.45
N ASN A 43 -18.81 6.81 8.84
CA ASN A 43 -17.53 6.58 9.50
C ASN A 43 -16.78 7.90 9.70
N LYS A 44 -16.66 8.31 10.97
CA LYS A 44 -15.94 9.51 11.36
C LYS A 44 -14.48 9.27 11.74
N LEU A 45 -13.98 8.06 11.49
CA LEU A 45 -12.61 7.66 11.79
C LEU A 45 -11.69 7.94 10.61
N LEU A 46 -10.70 8.81 10.77
CA LEU A 46 -9.78 9.24 9.72
C LEU A 46 -8.32 9.00 10.10
N LEU A 47 -7.53 8.53 9.17
CA LEU A 47 -6.07 8.47 9.30
C LEU A 47 -5.44 9.60 8.48
N VAL A 48 -4.79 10.53 9.16
CA VAL A 48 -4.09 11.66 8.52
C VAL A 48 -2.59 11.44 8.58
N HIS A 49 -1.94 11.54 7.44
CA HIS A 49 -0.48 11.45 7.39
C HIS A 49 0.14 12.48 6.45
N CYS A 50 1.43 12.73 6.65
CA CYS A 50 2.30 13.38 5.68
C CYS A 50 3.58 12.57 5.54
N TRP A 51 4.53 13.03 4.72
CA TRP A 51 5.75 12.27 4.48
C TRP A 51 6.53 11.88 5.77
N ARG A 52 6.60 12.78 6.76
CA ARG A 52 7.40 12.58 7.98
C ARG A 52 6.59 12.61 9.29
N GLY A 53 5.28 12.65 9.26
CA GLY A 53 4.46 12.74 10.47
C GLY A 53 4.69 14.03 11.27
N GLY A 54 4.92 15.14 10.58
CA GLY A 54 5.24 16.43 11.23
C GLY A 54 4.08 17.43 11.20
N MET A 55 4.41 18.72 11.27
CA MET A 55 3.45 19.84 11.40
C MET A 55 2.33 19.85 10.37
N ARG A 56 2.54 19.35 9.15
CA ARG A 56 1.50 19.33 8.10
C ARG A 56 0.34 18.41 8.48
N SER A 57 0.64 17.15 8.82
CA SER A 57 -0.38 16.21 9.28
C SER A 57 -0.98 16.61 10.63
N ALA A 58 -0.18 17.16 11.54
CA ALA A 58 -0.67 17.63 12.82
C ALA A 58 -1.66 18.80 12.67
N GLY A 59 -1.41 19.76 11.77
CA GLY A 59 -2.31 20.87 11.50
C GLY A 59 -3.65 20.41 10.89
N VAL A 60 -3.60 19.51 9.91
CA VAL A 60 -4.82 18.94 9.31
C VAL A 60 -5.56 18.06 10.32
N ALA A 61 -4.86 17.25 11.10
CA ALA A 61 -5.46 16.45 12.17
C ALA A 61 -6.20 17.30 13.19
N TRP A 62 -5.56 18.37 13.66
CA TRP A 62 -6.19 19.34 14.58
C TRP A 62 -7.45 19.97 13.97
N LEU A 63 -7.42 20.39 12.71
CA LEU A 63 -8.57 20.98 12.03
C LEU A 63 -9.76 20.01 11.96
N LEU A 64 -9.49 18.78 11.56
CA LEU A 64 -10.54 17.77 11.37
C LEU A 64 -11.09 17.27 12.72
N ASP A 65 -10.24 17.15 13.74
CA ASP A 65 -10.65 16.86 15.12
C ASP A 65 -11.54 17.97 15.69
N LEU A 66 -11.16 19.24 15.48
CA LEU A 66 -11.99 20.40 15.85
C LEU A 66 -13.37 20.36 15.16
N TYR A 67 -13.43 19.88 13.93
CA TYR A 67 -14.68 19.74 13.18
C TYR A 67 -15.56 18.58 13.65
N GLY A 68 -15.01 17.64 14.46
CA GLY A 68 -15.75 16.54 15.09
C GLY A 68 -15.49 15.15 14.50
N TYR A 69 -14.38 14.98 13.76
CA TYR A 69 -13.92 13.67 13.34
C TYR A 69 -12.99 13.03 14.38
N THR A 70 -12.94 11.70 14.43
CA THR A 70 -11.95 10.97 15.22
C THR A 70 -10.69 10.78 14.41
N ILE A 71 -9.58 11.39 14.80
CA ILE A 71 -8.36 11.45 13.99
C ILE A 71 -7.24 10.60 14.58
N TYR A 72 -6.70 9.75 13.73
CA TYR A 72 -5.41 9.08 13.96
C TYR A 72 -4.34 9.70 13.06
N THR A 73 -3.13 9.79 13.57
CA THR A 73 -1.97 10.23 12.78
C THR A 73 -0.95 9.10 12.68
N LEU A 74 -0.37 8.94 11.50
CA LEU A 74 0.66 7.93 11.28
C LEU A 74 1.99 8.39 11.90
N ALA A 75 2.44 7.70 12.95
CA ALA A 75 3.70 7.98 13.62
C ALA A 75 4.89 7.83 12.65
N GLY A 76 5.74 8.87 12.56
CA GLY A 76 6.83 8.93 11.59
C GLY A 76 6.39 9.15 10.14
N GLY A 77 5.08 9.26 9.89
CA GLY A 77 4.47 9.51 8.60
C GLY A 77 4.66 8.40 7.58
N TYR A 78 4.38 8.71 6.33
CA TYR A 78 4.48 7.74 5.24
C TYR A 78 5.90 7.16 5.06
N LYS A 79 6.94 7.91 5.40
CA LYS A 79 8.32 7.39 5.39
C LYS A 79 8.50 6.19 6.33
N ALA A 80 7.94 6.25 7.54
CA ALA A 80 8.02 5.14 8.49
C ALA A 80 7.24 3.92 7.97
N TYR A 81 6.06 4.14 7.41
CA TYR A 81 5.28 3.09 6.76
C TYR A 81 6.05 2.43 5.60
N ARG A 82 6.67 3.22 4.72
CA ARG A 82 7.50 2.65 3.63
C ARG A 82 8.70 1.85 4.12
N ASN A 83 9.35 2.27 5.18
CA ASN A 83 10.41 1.49 5.80
C ASN A 83 9.88 0.15 6.33
N TRP A 84 8.70 0.16 6.95
CA TRP A 84 8.03 -1.06 7.38
C TRP A 84 7.67 -1.97 6.19
N VAL A 85 7.11 -1.42 5.13
CA VAL A 85 6.79 -2.16 3.88
C VAL A 85 8.02 -2.87 3.34
N LEU A 86 9.13 -2.15 3.18
CA LEU A 86 10.37 -2.72 2.63
C LEU A 86 10.96 -3.79 3.56
N ALA A 87 10.84 -3.62 4.88
CA ALA A 87 11.29 -4.61 5.85
C ALA A 87 10.48 -5.92 5.77
N GLN A 88 9.19 -5.88 5.39
CA GLN A 88 8.40 -7.10 5.25
C GLN A 88 9.03 -8.07 4.27
N PHE A 89 9.62 -7.62 3.18
CA PHE A 89 10.19 -8.51 2.16
C PHE A 89 11.45 -9.24 2.61
N THR A 90 12.05 -8.84 3.73
CA THR A 90 13.22 -9.50 4.32
C THR A 90 12.87 -10.53 5.40
N ILE A 91 11.61 -10.57 5.81
CA ILE A 91 11.11 -11.60 6.75
C ILE A 91 11.14 -12.96 6.03
N PRO A 92 11.59 -14.05 6.70
CA PRO A 92 11.56 -15.38 6.10
C PRO A 92 10.11 -15.90 6.03
N TYR A 93 9.59 -16.07 4.82
CA TYR A 93 8.29 -16.69 4.56
C TYR A 93 8.46 -18.13 4.11
N GLN A 94 7.57 -19.02 4.55
CA GLN A 94 7.46 -20.35 3.98
C GLN A 94 6.59 -20.30 2.72
N CYS A 95 7.19 -20.02 1.57
CA CYS A 95 6.48 -20.01 0.31
C CYS A 95 6.27 -21.44 -0.21
N LYS A 96 5.06 -21.72 -0.71
CA LYS A 96 4.72 -22.88 -1.55
C LYS A 96 4.48 -22.33 -2.95
N VAL A 97 5.35 -22.68 -3.89
CA VAL A 97 5.32 -22.11 -5.24
C VAL A 97 4.49 -23.00 -6.14
N LEU A 98 3.44 -22.49 -6.73
CA LEU A 98 2.62 -23.19 -7.71
C LEU A 98 3.26 -23.06 -9.10
N GLY A 99 3.90 -24.14 -9.56
CA GLY A 99 4.59 -24.22 -10.85
C GLY A 99 3.66 -24.52 -12.01
N GLY A 100 4.16 -24.32 -13.22
CA GLY A 100 3.44 -24.66 -14.45
C GLY A 100 3.71 -23.67 -15.58
N PHE A 101 3.52 -24.12 -16.82
CA PHE A 101 3.68 -23.26 -18.00
C PHE A 101 2.62 -22.17 -18.06
N THR A 102 2.88 -21.10 -18.81
CA THR A 102 1.86 -20.09 -19.11
C THR A 102 0.63 -20.75 -19.74
N GLY A 103 -0.55 -20.45 -19.21
CA GLY A 103 -1.81 -21.05 -19.67
C GLY A 103 -2.11 -22.44 -19.10
N SER A 104 -1.34 -22.96 -18.15
CA SER A 104 -1.60 -24.27 -17.50
C SER A 104 -2.67 -24.23 -16.39
N GLY A 105 -3.32 -23.09 -16.17
CA GLY A 105 -4.36 -22.96 -15.12
C GLY A 105 -3.81 -22.67 -13.72
N LYS A 106 -2.59 -22.13 -13.58
CA LYS A 106 -2.02 -21.77 -12.26
C LYS A 106 -2.93 -20.84 -11.46
N THR A 107 -3.39 -19.76 -12.10
CA THR A 107 -4.22 -18.74 -11.43
C THR A 107 -5.58 -19.31 -10.99
N GLU A 108 -6.21 -20.14 -11.83
CA GLU A 108 -7.44 -20.85 -11.47
C GLU A 108 -7.21 -21.81 -10.29
N THR A 109 -6.07 -22.54 -10.29
CA THR A 109 -5.69 -23.44 -9.19
C THR A 109 -5.42 -22.63 -7.91
N LEU A 110 -4.74 -21.48 -8.00
CA LEU A 110 -4.49 -20.60 -6.87
C LEU A 110 -5.81 -20.09 -6.26
N HIS A 111 -6.77 -19.69 -7.09
CA HIS A 111 -8.10 -19.28 -6.64
C HIS A 111 -8.91 -20.45 -6.06
N ALA A 112 -8.75 -21.66 -6.56
CA ALA A 112 -9.36 -22.85 -5.96
C ALA A 112 -8.79 -23.13 -4.56
N LEU A 113 -7.48 -22.96 -4.36
CA LEU A 113 -6.86 -23.02 -3.03
C LEU A 113 -7.44 -21.95 -2.09
N GLN A 114 -7.64 -20.72 -2.60
CA GLN A 114 -8.28 -19.65 -1.83
C GLN A 114 -9.71 -20.03 -1.38
N ALA A 115 -10.49 -20.65 -2.28
CA ALA A 115 -11.82 -21.14 -1.95
C ALA A 115 -11.82 -22.21 -0.84
N LEU A 116 -10.72 -22.97 -0.71
CA LEU A 116 -10.45 -23.90 0.36
C LEU A 116 -9.86 -23.23 1.63
N LYS A 117 -9.82 -21.90 1.67
CA LYS A 117 -9.26 -21.09 2.76
C LYS A 117 -7.74 -21.24 2.95
N GLU A 118 -7.04 -21.69 1.92
CA GLU A 118 -5.59 -21.67 1.92
C GLU A 118 -5.08 -20.21 1.78
N PRO A 119 -3.99 -19.85 2.47
CA PRO A 119 -3.40 -18.52 2.35
C PRO A 119 -2.69 -18.37 1.01
N ILE A 120 -3.19 -17.49 0.15
CA ILE A 120 -2.64 -17.25 -1.19
C ILE A 120 -2.24 -15.80 -1.38
N ILE A 121 -1.30 -15.57 -2.29
CA ILE A 121 -1.04 -14.24 -2.90
C ILE A 121 -1.05 -14.43 -4.41
N ASP A 122 -2.01 -13.79 -5.07
CA ASP A 122 -2.12 -13.67 -6.52
C ASP A 122 -1.28 -12.48 -7.00
N LEU A 123 -0.05 -12.76 -7.44
CA LEU A 123 0.90 -11.74 -7.86
C LEU A 123 0.49 -11.08 -9.19
N GLU A 124 -0.07 -11.86 -10.12
CA GLU A 124 -0.60 -11.36 -11.39
C GLU A 124 -1.80 -10.43 -11.15
N GLY A 125 -2.73 -10.85 -10.28
CA GLY A 125 -3.89 -10.04 -9.90
C GLY A 125 -3.48 -8.74 -9.22
N LEU A 126 -2.51 -8.76 -8.30
CA LEU A 126 -1.97 -7.55 -7.66
C LEU A 126 -1.28 -6.61 -8.66
N ALA A 127 -0.64 -7.16 -9.67
CA ALA A 127 0.02 -6.41 -10.73
C ALA A 127 -0.94 -5.89 -11.80
N HIS A 128 -2.20 -6.34 -11.80
CA HIS A 128 -3.14 -6.15 -12.92
C HIS A 128 -2.53 -6.58 -14.26
N HIS A 129 -1.89 -7.77 -14.28
CA HIS A 129 -1.15 -8.23 -15.46
C HIS A 129 -0.98 -9.75 -15.45
N LYS A 130 -1.39 -10.43 -16.50
CA LYS A 130 -1.37 -11.90 -16.64
C LYS A 130 -0.01 -12.47 -17.08
N GLY A 131 1.09 -12.01 -16.58
CA GLY A 131 2.44 -12.58 -16.76
C GLY A 131 2.96 -12.77 -18.20
N SER A 132 2.12 -12.61 -19.21
CA SER A 132 2.45 -12.83 -20.63
C SER A 132 2.75 -11.52 -21.38
N ALA A 133 3.26 -11.60 -22.63
CA ALA A 133 3.52 -10.42 -23.46
C ALA A 133 2.26 -9.53 -23.69
N PHE A 134 1.07 -10.13 -23.60
CA PHE A 134 -0.22 -9.45 -23.74
C PHE A 134 -1.01 -9.40 -22.43
N GLY A 135 -0.35 -9.58 -21.30
CA GLY A 135 -0.96 -9.74 -19.99
C GLY A 135 -1.75 -8.52 -19.47
N ASN A 136 -1.60 -7.35 -20.09
CA ASN A 136 -2.35 -6.14 -19.78
C ASN A 136 -3.70 -6.05 -20.50
N LEU A 137 -3.99 -6.90 -21.49
CA LEU A 137 -5.24 -6.82 -22.24
C LEU A 137 -6.43 -7.18 -21.34
N GLY A 138 -7.42 -6.28 -21.29
CA GLY A 138 -8.62 -6.44 -20.47
C GLY A 138 -8.38 -6.26 -18.95
N GLN A 139 -7.19 -5.83 -18.55
CA GLN A 139 -6.86 -5.53 -17.16
C GLN A 139 -6.98 -4.04 -16.85
N PRO A 140 -7.26 -3.65 -15.62
CA PRO A 140 -7.13 -2.26 -15.17
C PRO A 140 -5.68 -1.75 -15.36
N MET A 141 -5.50 -0.44 -15.25
CA MET A 141 -4.15 0.15 -15.26
C MET A 141 -3.29 -0.47 -14.14
N GLN A 142 -2.05 -0.86 -14.49
CA GLN A 142 -1.12 -1.41 -13.51
C GLN A 142 -0.84 -0.40 -12.39
N PRO A 143 -0.69 -0.87 -11.15
CA PRO A 143 -0.26 -0.01 -10.05
C PRO A 143 1.16 0.50 -10.27
N SER A 144 1.54 1.58 -9.57
CA SER A 144 2.94 1.94 -9.44
C SER A 144 3.70 0.85 -8.68
N GLN A 145 5.03 0.77 -8.85
CA GLN A 145 5.89 -0.13 -8.08
C GLN A 145 5.67 0.02 -6.57
N GLU A 146 5.59 1.27 -6.11
CA GLU A 146 5.37 1.59 -4.71
C GLU A 146 4.02 1.09 -4.19
N GLN A 147 2.95 1.24 -4.97
CA GLN A 147 1.63 0.77 -4.60
C GLN A 147 1.55 -0.76 -4.59
N PHE A 148 2.13 -1.43 -5.59
CA PHE A 148 2.25 -2.89 -5.63
C PHE A 148 2.95 -3.42 -4.38
N GLU A 149 4.10 -2.85 -4.02
CA GLU A 149 4.84 -3.22 -2.82
C GLU A 149 4.05 -2.97 -1.54
N ASN A 150 3.34 -1.84 -1.44
CA ASN A 150 2.52 -1.52 -0.27
C ASN A 150 1.44 -2.57 -0.03
N ILE A 151 0.72 -2.98 -1.08
CA ILE A 151 -0.34 -3.98 -0.97
C ILE A 151 0.25 -5.35 -0.66
N LEU A 152 1.29 -5.75 -1.38
CA LEU A 152 1.97 -7.03 -1.21
C LEU A 152 2.52 -7.20 0.22
N ALA A 153 3.13 -6.16 0.79
CA ALA A 153 3.65 -6.19 2.16
C ALA A 153 2.54 -6.35 3.20
N GLN A 154 1.40 -5.69 3.02
CA GLN A 154 0.26 -5.82 3.92
C GLN A 154 -0.32 -7.25 3.89
N LEU A 155 -0.43 -7.85 2.70
CA LEU A 155 -0.92 -9.23 2.54
C LEU A 155 0.05 -10.22 3.18
N LEU A 156 1.34 -10.09 2.91
CA LEU A 156 2.37 -10.93 3.52
C LEU A 156 2.34 -10.84 5.04
N PHE A 157 2.26 -9.63 5.60
CA PHE A 157 2.16 -9.42 7.04
C PHE A 157 0.92 -10.11 7.64
N LYS A 158 -0.24 -9.90 7.03
CA LYS A 158 -1.49 -10.53 7.47
C LYS A 158 -1.37 -12.06 7.45
N ILE A 159 -0.92 -12.62 6.33
CA ILE A 159 -0.78 -14.08 6.20
C ILE A 159 0.23 -14.62 7.20
N HIS A 160 1.37 -13.94 7.39
CA HIS A 160 2.40 -14.39 8.33
C HIS A 160 1.94 -14.39 9.80
N THR A 161 1.00 -13.52 10.17
CA THR A 161 0.42 -13.50 11.52
C THR A 161 -0.64 -14.58 11.74
N GLU A 162 -1.28 -15.05 10.68
CA GLU A 162 -2.41 -15.98 10.75
C GLU A 162 -2.04 -17.41 10.30
N HIS A 163 -0.99 -17.56 9.48
CA HIS A 163 -0.63 -18.83 8.82
C HIS A 163 0.89 -19.07 8.83
N ALA A 164 1.27 -20.33 8.78
CA ALA A 164 2.67 -20.76 8.76
C ALA A 164 3.31 -20.70 7.36
N TYR A 165 2.52 -20.61 6.31
CA TYR A 165 2.98 -20.62 4.90
C TYR A 165 2.07 -19.78 4.02
N VAL A 166 2.51 -19.54 2.78
CA VAL A 166 1.75 -18.83 1.75
C VAL A 166 1.93 -19.50 0.39
N TRP A 167 0.84 -19.68 -0.34
CA TRP A 167 0.88 -20.09 -1.73
C TRP A 167 1.08 -18.88 -2.64
N VAL A 168 2.01 -19.01 -3.58
CA VAL A 168 2.28 -18.02 -4.62
C VAL A 168 2.46 -18.74 -5.95
N GLU A 169 2.13 -18.09 -7.05
CA GLU A 169 2.40 -18.63 -8.37
C GLU A 169 3.87 -18.45 -8.78
N ASP A 170 4.37 -19.38 -9.61
CA ASP A 170 5.71 -19.29 -10.17
C ASP A 170 5.75 -18.24 -11.29
N GLU A 171 6.10 -17.02 -10.90
CA GLU A 171 6.19 -15.90 -11.80
C GLU A 171 7.63 -15.40 -11.97
N SER A 172 7.88 -14.75 -13.12
CA SER A 172 9.12 -14.02 -13.31
C SER A 172 9.19 -12.81 -12.38
N ARG A 173 10.41 -12.38 -12.04
CA ARG A 173 10.59 -11.23 -11.15
C ARG A 173 9.84 -9.98 -11.65
N ARG A 174 9.76 -9.79 -12.96
CA ARG A 174 9.05 -8.68 -13.58
C ARG A 174 7.67 -9.11 -14.09
N ILE A 175 6.63 -8.46 -13.62
CA ILE A 175 5.24 -8.66 -14.03
C ILE A 175 4.75 -7.35 -14.66
N GLY A 176 4.83 -7.27 -15.99
CA GLY A 176 4.54 -6.03 -16.72
C GLY A 176 5.46 -4.87 -16.32
N LEU A 177 4.91 -3.84 -15.66
CA LEU A 177 5.64 -2.63 -15.23
C LEU A 177 6.16 -2.72 -13.78
N VAL A 178 5.74 -3.72 -13.01
CA VAL A 178 6.15 -3.89 -11.61
C VAL A 178 7.12 -5.07 -11.44
N ASN A 179 7.86 -5.05 -10.34
CA ASN A 179 8.79 -6.12 -10.00
C ASN A 179 8.48 -6.66 -8.61
N ILE A 180 8.56 -7.97 -8.47
CA ILE A 180 8.59 -8.62 -7.16
C ILE A 180 9.87 -8.16 -6.44
N PRO A 181 9.78 -7.67 -5.19
CA PRO A 181 10.97 -7.26 -4.43
C PRO A 181 12.02 -8.37 -4.36
N ALA A 182 13.28 -8.01 -4.59
CA ALA A 182 14.35 -8.99 -4.72
C ALA A 182 14.44 -9.98 -3.56
N PRO A 183 14.37 -9.56 -2.27
CA PRO A 183 14.47 -10.50 -1.15
C PRO A 183 13.32 -11.53 -1.14
N LEU A 184 12.10 -11.12 -1.49
CA LEU A 184 10.97 -12.04 -1.60
C LEU A 184 11.13 -13.00 -2.78
N PHE A 185 11.52 -12.47 -3.94
CA PHE A 185 11.75 -13.30 -5.13
C PHE A 185 12.81 -14.37 -4.90
N GLU A 186 13.91 -14.05 -4.20
CA GLU A 186 14.94 -15.01 -3.82
C GLU A 186 14.41 -16.10 -2.89
N GLN A 187 13.51 -15.78 -1.98
CA GLN A 187 12.86 -16.76 -1.12
C GLN A 187 11.97 -17.70 -1.96
N MET A 188 11.17 -17.14 -2.87
CA MET A 188 10.34 -17.93 -3.80
C MET A 188 11.20 -18.91 -4.62
N ARG A 189 12.35 -18.46 -5.16
CA ARG A 189 13.25 -19.32 -5.96
C ARG A 189 13.90 -20.45 -5.17
N LYS A 190 14.01 -20.32 -3.86
CA LYS A 190 14.55 -21.36 -2.96
C LYS A 190 13.46 -22.27 -2.39
N SER A 191 12.20 -21.93 -2.61
CA SER A 191 11.06 -22.64 -2.07
C SER A 191 10.68 -23.88 -2.90
N LYS A 192 9.94 -24.79 -2.29
CA LYS A 192 9.45 -25.99 -2.98
C LYS A 192 8.40 -25.60 -4.02
N VAL A 193 8.55 -26.12 -5.22
CA VAL A 193 7.59 -25.99 -6.33
C VAL A 193 6.68 -27.23 -6.35
N TYR A 194 5.40 -26.97 -6.58
CA TYR A 194 4.33 -27.98 -6.62
C TYR A 194 3.65 -27.99 -7.97
#